data_0efc24635833a33c034831f26c662983
#
_entry.id   0efc24635833a33c034831f26c662983
#
_cell.length_a   1.000
_cell.length_b   1.000
_cell.length_c   1.000
_cell.angle_alpha   90.00
_cell.angle_beta   90.00
_cell.angle_gamma   90.00
#
_symmetry.space_group_name_H-M   'P 1'
#
loop_
_entity.id
_entity.type
_entity.pdbx_description
1 polymer ?
#
loop_
_entity_poly.entity_id
_entity_poly.type
_entity_poly.pdbx_seq_one_letter_code
_entity_poly.pdbx_strand_id
1 'polypeptide(L)'
;MADTFVIVGGDAAGMSAASKAKRADPAMDVVVFERGEWVSYGACGLPYYVKGEIEDLEEIIAVPKESFIEERGIDLRTDHEVTAIDTEGNTVTVETPDATIEQSYDRLLIATGASAVVPPFDGIELEEIYTIHDPPSGRAIREAVEREDDRPETVGIVGGGYIGIEMAEAFRGQGLDVHVFEMLPHVLAPFGDMVADAVEDELRENGVTVHLNTEVAGFEGEESVTAVRTEDESVPVEMVVVGVGVRANSALAAEAGIEVGDTGAIATDEYGRTSAEDVFAAGDCAEADHVVTGEPDHVPLALTANRAGRAIGRTVTGDPTPTGPIAGTAVVKAFDLEAGRTGIVDEQRAREAGFDPVSATITSKSRAGYYPGGSPIQIRMTADAGTGRVLGASMVGEEGVTKRIDTVATALYAEMDATQVEYLDLSYAPPFGPTWDPVLTAAKVLNGKLEE
;
A
#
# COMPACT_ATOMS: atom_id res chain seq x y z
N MET A 1 16.70 36.11 -0.17
CA MET A 1 17.24 34.78 -0.53
C MET A 1 16.04 34.01 -0.99
N ALA A 2 16.18 33.03 -1.85
CA ALA A 2 15.06 32.14 -2.18
C ALA A 2 14.74 31.30 -0.95
N ASP A 3 13.46 30.96 -0.75
CA ASP A 3 13.05 30.08 0.35
C ASP A 3 13.59 28.66 0.06
N THR A 4 14.09 28.01 1.10
CA THR A 4 14.65 26.66 1.03
C THR A 4 13.63 25.64 1.51
N PHE A 5 13.23 24.72 0.61
CA PHE A 5 12.37 23.57 0.90
C PHE A 5 13.22 22.30 1.00
N VAL A 6 13.37 21.79 2.22
CA VAL A 6 14.09 20.54 2.48
C VAL A 6 13.11 19.39 2.55
N ILE A 7 13.47 18.27 1.95
CA ILE A 7 12.66 17.04 1.88
C ILE A 7 13.51 15.87 2.36
N VAL A 8 12.96 15.10 3.29
CA VAL A 8 13.55 13.87 3.84
C VAL A 8 12.85 12.66 3.26
N GLY A 9 13.51 11.99 2.32
CA GLY A 9 13.01 10.84 1.57
C GLY A 9 12.76 11.13 0.10
N GLY A 10 13.39 10.34 -0.76
CA GLY A 10 13.48 10.53 -2.23
C GLY A 10 12.54 9.66 -3.05
N ASP A 11 11.42 9.16 -2.47
CA ASP A 11 10.47 8.34 -3.22
C ASP A 11 9.13 9.07 -3.43
N ALA A 12 8.01 8.37 -3.50
CA ALA A 12 6.70 8.80 -3.98
C ALA A 12 6.25 10.19 -3.49
N ALA A 13 6.16 10.40 -2.19
CA ALA A 13 5.70 11.67 -1.61
C ALA A 13 6.75 12.78 -1.80
N GLY A 14 8.01 12.49 -1.46
CA GLY A 14 9.09 13.49 -1.53
C GLY A 14 9.33 14.00 -2.94
N MET A 15 9.48 13.10 -3.92
CA MET A 15 9.76 13.50 -5.31
C MET A 15 8.55 14.14 -6.00
N SER A 16 7.32 13.76 -5.61
CA SER A 16 6.10 14.45 -6.05
C SER A 16 6.02 15.88 -5.52
N ALA A 17 6.39 16.09 -4.25
CA ALA A 17 6.45 17.41 -3.62
C ALA A 17 7.55 18.28 -4.26
N ALA A 18 8.78 17.76 -4.36
CA ALA A 18 9.91 18.44 -4.97
C ALA A 18 9.61 18.92 -6.39
N SER A 19 9.12 18.00 -7.22
CA SER A 19 8.75 18.29 -8.61
C SER A 19 7.62 19.29 -8.74
N LYS A 20 6.66 19.27 -7.81
CA LYS A 20 5.54 20.21 -7.84
C LYS A 20 5.97 21.59 -7.35
N ALA A 21 6.76 21.68 -6.29
CA ALA A 21 7.30 22.94 -5.78
C ALA A 21 8.13 23.64 -6.85
N LYS A 22 9.10 22.97 -7.46
CA LYS A 22 9.94 23.53 -8.53
C LYS A 22 9.15 24.00 -9.76
N ARG A 23 8.06 23.32 -10.12
CA ARG A 23 7.18 23.75 -11.22
C ARG A 23 6.33 24.96 -10.86
N ALA A 24 5.95 25.10 -9.59
CA ALA A 24 5.12 26.21 -9.12
C ALA A 24 5.98 27.47 -8.87
N ASP A 25 7.15 27.28 -8.27
CA ASP A 25 8.15 28.33 -8.04
C ASP A 25 9.56 27.85 -8.47
N PRO A 26 10.01 28.17 -9.69
CA PRO A 26 11.33 27.80 -10.17
C PRO A 26 12.48 28.44 -9.38
N ALA A 27 12.23 29.52 -8.62
CA ALA A 27 13.24 30.22 -7.83
C ALA A 27 13.48 29.58 -6.46
N MET A 28 12.53 28.77 -5.96
CA MET A 28 12.66 28.05 -4.68
C MET A 28 13.86 27.10 -4.71
N ASP A 29 14.66 27.09 -3.66
CA ASP A 29 15.72 26.10 -3.48
C ASP A 29 15.12 24.82 -2.90
N VAL A 30 15.12 23.75 -3.68
CA VAL A 30 14.57 22.43 -3.26
C VAL A 30 15.72 21.46 -3.08
N VAL A 31 15.89 20.97 -1.85
CA VAL A 31 16.92 20.01 -1.45
C VAL A 31 16.25 18.73 -0.98
N VAL A 32 16.62 17.59 -1.56
CA VAL A 32 16.09 16.27 -1.18
C VAL A 32 17.24 15.42 -0.66
N PHE A 33 17.07 14.87 0.53
CA PHE A 33 17.96 13.89 1.12
C PHE A 33 17.31 12.50 1.07
N GLU A 34 18.01 11.56 0.46
CA GLU A 34 17.63 10.15 0.42
C GLU A 34 18.76 9.31 1.00
N ARG A 35 18.43 8.45 1.98
CA ARG A 35 19.43 7.61 2.66
C ARG A 35 20.02 6.52 1.77
N GLY A 36 19.22 6.02 0.81
CA GLY A 36 19.65 5.00 -0.15
C GLY A 36 20.12 5.60 -1.47
N GLU A 37 20.43 4.72 -2.41
CA GLU A 37 20.80 5.10 -3.78
C GLU A 37 19.60 5.27 -4.71
N TRP A 38 18.45 4.66 -4.37
CA TRP A 38 17.26 4.58 -5.22
C TRP A 38 16.28 5.69 -4.93
N VAL A 39 15.73 6.28 -5.99
CA VAL A 39 14.72 7.34 -5.90
C VAL A 39 13.60 7.10 -6.92
N SER A 40 12.38 7.54 -6.59
CA SER A 40 11.24 7.54 -7.51
C SER A 40 11.01 6.16 -8.16
N TYR A 41 11.01 5.11 -7.37
CA TYR A 41 10.78 3.74 -7.83
C TYR A 41 9.38 3.25 -7.43
N GLY A 42 8.88 2.26 -8.18
CA GLY A 42 7.62 1.59 -7.88
C GLY A 42 7.85 0.29 -7.10
N ALA A 43 7.88 0.35 -5.77
CA ALA A 43 8.07 -0.84 -4.92
C ALA A 43 7.03 -1.96 -5.23
N CYS A 44 5.82 -1.59 -5.66
CA CYS A 44 4.80 -2.55 -6.11
C CYS A 44 5.23 -3.38 -7.35
N GLY A 45 6.29 -2.99 -8.05
CA GLY A 45 6.89 -3.76 -9.15
C GLY A 45 7.78 -4.91 -8.70
N LEU A 46 8.22 -4.92 -7.42
CA LEU A 46 9.20 -5.88 -6.92
C LEU A 46 8.74 -7.35 -6.98
N PRO A 47 7.49 -7.71 -6.62
CA PRO A 47 7.00 -9.08 -6.80
C PRO A 47 7.03 -9.54 -8.27
N TYR A 48 6.72 -8.65 -9.22
CA TYR A 48 6.75 -8.94 -10.66
C TYR A 48 8.17 -9.03 -11.19
N TYR A 49 9.11 -8.27 -10.61
CA TYR A 49 10.55 -8.41 -10.87
C TYR A 49 11.06 -9.78 -10.38
N VAL A 50 10.70 -10.19 -9.15
CA VAL A 50 11.04 -11.51 -8.62
C VAL A 50 10.45 -12.63 -9.47
N LYS A 51 9.21 -12.44 -9.96
CA LYS A 51 8.55 -13.39 -10.88
C LYS A 51 9.25 -13.49 -12.24
N GLY A 52 9.96 -12.45 -12.67
CA GLY A 52 10.61 -12.34 -13.98
C GLY A 52 9.71 -11.74 -15.07
N GLU A 53 8.59 -11.13 -14.72
CA GLU A 53 7.75 -10.34 -15.65
C GLU A 53 8.36 -8.97 -15.94
N ILE A 54 9.10 -8.40 -14.98
CA ILE A 54 9.98 -7.25 -15.14
C ILE A 54 11.40 -7.79 -15.23
N GLU A 55 12.10 -7.51 -16.33
CA GLU A 55 13.41 -8.09 -16.60
C GLU A 55 14.50 -7.40 -15.77
N ASP A 56 14.56 -6.09 -15.83
CA ASP A 56 15.58 -5.27 -15.17
C ASP A 56 14.97 -4.45 -14.03
N LEU A 57 15.69 -4.37 -12.90
CA LEU A 57 15.24 -3.63 -11.72
C LEU A 57 15.10 -2.12 -11.99
N GLU A 58 15.88 -1.59 -12.93
CA GLU A 58 15.80 -0.20 -13.38
C GLU A 58 14.45 0.14 -14.05
N GLU A 59 13.71 -0.85 -14.55
CA GLU A 59 12.40 -0.64 -15.17
C GLU A 59 11.32 -0.21 -14.16
N ILE A 60 11.54 -0.46 -12.84
CA ILE A 60 10.63 0.04 -11.80
C ILE A 60 10.87 1.51 -11.45
N ILE A 61 11.91 2.17 -11.98
CA ILE A 61 12.18 3.59 -11.77
C ILE A 61 11.18 4.41 -12.59
N ALA A 62 10.29 5.13 -11.90
CA ALA A 62 9.28 5.95 -12.58
C ALA A 62 9.89 7.19 -13.26
N VAL A 63 10.87 7.82 -12.64
CA VAL A 63 11.62 8.97 -13.19
C VAL A 63 13.09 8.84 -12.80
N PRO A 64 14.01 8.84 -13.77
CA PRO A 64 15.45 8.78 -13.49
C PRO A 64 15.95 9.94 -12.62
N LYS A 65 16.93 9.67 -11.75
CA LYS A 65 17.56 10.65 -10.84
C LYS A 65 18.06 11.87 -11.58
N GLU A 66 18.69 11.68 -12.73
CA GLU A 66 19.26 12.72 -13.57
C GLU A 66 18.18 13.71 -14.05
N SER A 67 16.97 13.24 -14.36
CA SER A 67 15.88 14.12 -14.76
C SER A 67 15.43 15.08 -13.64
N PHE A 68 15.53 14.68 -12.38
CA PHE A 68 15.26 15.58 -11.26
C PHE A 68 16.34 16.65 -11.11
N ILE A 69 17.60 16.27 -11.27
CA ILE A 69 18.75 17.16 -11.10
C ILE A 69 18.88 18.11 -12.32
N GLU A 70 18.98 17.54 -13.53
CA GLU A 70 19.36 18.30 -14.73
C GLU A 70 18.19 19.05 -15.35
N GLU A 71 16.99 18.43 -15.41
CA GLU A 71 15.85 19.03 -16.07
C GLU A 71 14.98 19.86 -15.12
N ARG A 72 14.87 19.43 -13.83
CA ARG A 72 13.99 20.10 -12.85
C ARG A 72 14.75 21.00 -11.89
N GLY A 73 16.08 20.93 -11.83
CA GLY A 73 16.91 21.77 -10.97
C GLY A 73 16.68 21.52 -9.47
N ILE A 74 16.46 20.24 -9.10
CA ILE A 74 16.33 19.80 -7.71
C ILE A 74 17.72 19.36 -7.22
N ASP A 75 18.15 19.83 -6.05
CA ASP A 75 19.36 19.35 -5.38
C ASP A 75 19.04 18.02 -4.68
N LEU A 76 19.12 16.92 -5.43
CA LEU A 76 18.82 15.58 -4.97
C LEU A 76 20.10 14.86 -4.56
N ARG A 77 20.19 14.50 -3.28
CA ARG A 77 21.36 13.86 -2.67
C ARG A 77 20.99 12.49 -2.13
N THR A 78 21.47 11.46 -2.78
CA THR A 78 21.40 10.06 -2.32
C THR A 78 22.56 9.73 -1.41
N ASP A 79 22.47 8.63 -0.65
CA ASP A 79 23.45 8.24 0.38
C ASP A 79 23.65 9.33 1.46
N HIS A 80 22.55 10.07 1.75
CA HIS A 80 22.50 11.14 2.71
C HIS A 80 21.34 10.90 3.68
N GLU A 81 21.64 10.48 4.89
CA GLU A 81 20.64 10.17 5.92
C GLU A 81 20.40 11.36 6.84
N VAL A 82 19.16 11.81 6.94
CA VAL A 82 18.76 12.78 7.96
C VAL A 82 18.56 12.04 9.27
N THR A 83 19.38 12.39 10.28
CA THR A 83 19.40 11.69 11.57
C THR A 83 18.79 12.52 12.70
N ALA A 84 18.61 13.84 12.52
CA ALA A 84 17.94 14.69 13.49
C ALA A 84 17.26 15.90 12.83
N ILE A 85 16.21 16.40 13.47
CA ILE A 85 15.50 17.63 13.09
C ILE A 85 15.51 18.57 14.31
N ASP A 86 15.98 19.78 14.15
CA ASP A 86 15.84 20.88 15.11
C ASP A 86 14.75 21.83 14.62
N THR A 87 13.55 21.71 15.21
CA THR A 87 12.38 22.53 14.86
C THR A 87 12.45 23.94 15.39
N GLU A 88 13.30 24.23 16.40
CA GLU A 88 13.52 25.61 16.94
C GLU A 88 14.56 26.36 16.08
N GLY A 89 15.63 25.64 15.67
CA GLY A 89 16.70 26.17 14.83
C GLY A 89 16.40 26.12 13.33
N ASN A 90 15.33 25.44 12.90
CA ASN A 90 14.98 25.18 11.50
C ASN A 90 16.15 24.54 10.73
N THR A 91 16.74 23.48 11.30
CA THR A 91 17.83 22.72 10.68
C THR A 91 17.59 21.22 10.73
N VAL A 92 18.17 20.50 9.79
CA VAL A 92 18.30 19.06 9.85
C VAL A 92 19.78 18.67 9.90
N THR A 93 20.09 17.65 10.69
CA THR A 93 21.41 17.02 10.71
C THR A 93 21.41 15.87 9.71
N VAL A 94 22.43 15.86 8.85
CA VAL A 94 22.54 14.88 7.76
C VAL A 94 23.87 14.15 7.85
N GLU A 95 23.82 12.86 7.94
CA GLU A 95 25.01 11.99 7.76
C GLU A 95 25.23 11.73 6.26
N THR A 96 26.45 11.97 5.82
CA THR A 96 26.90 11.77 4.46
C THR A 96 28.03 10.73 4.47
N PRO A 97 28.43 10.15 3.32
CA PRO A 97 29.57 9.22 3.29
C PRO A 97 30.88 9.78 3.89
N ASP A 98 31.06 11.11 3.88
CA ASP A 98 32.31 11.75 4.25
C ASP A 98 32.24 12.56 5.57
N ALA A 99 31.03 13.01 5.97
CA ALA A 99 30.88 13.93 7.11
C ALA A 99 29.43 14.00 7.61
N THR A 100 29.25 14.58 8.80
CA THR A 100 27.95 15.06 9.29
C THR A 100 27.85 16.56 8.97
N ILE A 101 26.73 16.98 8.36
CA ILE A 101 26.46 18.36 7.99
C ILE A 101 25.13 18.85 8.59
N GLU A 102 24.95 20.15 8.69
CA GLU A 102 23.68 20.80 9.00
C GLU A 102 23.13 21.49 7.75
N GLN A 103 21.81 21.32 7.51
CA GLN A 103 21.08 21.97 6.44
C GLN A 103 19.93 22.79 7.03
N SER A 104 19.91 24.09 6.79
CA SER A 104 18.79 24.95 7.19
C SER A 104 17.63 24.83 6.20
N TYR A 105 16.40 25.07 6.70
CA TYR A 105 15.18 25.10 5.89
C TYR A 105 14.26 26.26 6.27
N ASP A 106 13.48 26.74 5.31
CA ASP A 106 12.30 27.58 5.53
C ASP A 106 11.03 26.73 5.58
N ARG A 107 11.05 25.58 4.92
CA ARG A 107 9.99 24.56 4.92
C ARG A 107 10.64 23.16 4.92
N LEU A 108 10.06 22.25 5.70
CA LEU A 108 10.51 20.87 5.78
C LEU A 108 9.37 19.89 5.42
N LEU A 109 9.66 18.89 4.61
CA LEU A 109 8.77 17.74 4.40
C LEU A 109 9.44 16.46 4.92
N ILE A 110 8.78 15.78 5.83
CA ILE A 110 9.13 14.43 6.28
C ILE A 110 8.37 13.45 5.39
N ALA A 111 9.11 12.71 4.56
CA ALA A 111 8.61 11.71 3.62
C ALA A 111 9.38 10.40 3.75
N THR A 112 9.66 10.01 5.00
CA THR A 112 10.50 8.88 5.39
C THR A 112 9.88 7.51 5.11
N GLY A 113 8.63 7.46 4.66
CA GLY A 113 7.94 6.23 4.27
C GLY A 113 7.66 5.28 5.44
N ALA A 114 7.68 3.99 5.15
CA ALA A 114 7.50 2.93 6.11
C ALA A 114 8.64 1.91 5.99
N SER A 115 8.70 0.97 6.91
CA SER A 115 9.63 -0.17 6.88
C SER A 115 8.87 -1.46 7.12
N ALA A 116 9.32 -2.56 6.52
CA ALA A 116 8.76 -3.88 6.79
C ALA A 116 8.83 -4.20 8.29
N VAL A 117 7.74 -4.74 8.81
CA VAL A 117 7.72 -5.24 10.18
C VAL A 117 8.47 -6.57 10.23
N VAL A 118 9.48 -6.64 11.08
CA VAL A 118 10.22 -7.87 11.36
C VAL A 118 9.99 -8.20 12.84
N PRO A 119 9.07 -9.13 13.15
CA PRO A 119 8.88 -9.56 14.53
C PRO A 119 10.14 -10.25 15.05
N PRO A 120 10.37 -10.24 16.37
CA PRO A 120 11.56 -10.85 16.99
C PRO A 120 11.40 -12.38 17.05
N PHE A 121 11.26 -13.02 15.90
CA PHE A 121 11.20 -14.46 15.79
C PHE A 121 12.54 -15.11 16.19
N ASP A 122 12.49 -16.24 16.88
CA ASP A 122 13.68 -17.07 17.09
C ASP A 122 14.25 -17.48 15.71
N GLY A 123 15.54 -17.28 15.47
CA GLY A 123 16.21 -17.64 14.22
C GLY A 123 15.98 -16.66 13.06
N ILE A 124 15.48 -15.46 13.31
CA ILE A 124 15.24 -14.44 12.25
C ILE A 124 16.54 -13.99 11.56
N GLU A 125 17.68 -14.17 12.21
CA GLU A 125 19.02 -13.83 11.70
C GLU A 125 19.65 -14.93 10.83
N LEU A 126 18.98 -16.06 10.62
CA LEU A 126 19.46 -17.10 9.70
C LEU A 126 19.50 -16.59 8.26
N GLU A 127 20.44 -17.11 7.48
CA GLU A 127 20.51 -16.85 6.05
C GLU A 127 19.25 -17.37 5.34
N GLU A 128 18.95 -16.84 4.15
CA GLU A 128 17.76 -17.14 3.31
C GLU A 128 16.43 -16.71 3.95
N ILE A 129 16.45 -15.75 4.89
CA ILE A 129 15.26 -15.07 5.40
C ILE A 129 15.26 -13.63 4.91
N TYR A 130 14.21 -13.24 4.20
CA TYR A 130 14.11 -11.95 3.51
C TYR A 130 12.86 -11.18 3.93
N THR A 131 12.92 -9.88 3.77
CA THR A 131 11.75 -9.00 3.62
C THR A 131 11.77 -8.40 2.23
N ILE A 132 10.63 -7.92 1.72
CA ILE A 132 10.57 -7.21 0.45
C ILE A 132 9.97 -5.83 0.64
N HIS A 133 10.72 -4.78 0.31
CA HIS A 133 10.28 -3.41 0.51
C HIS A 133 10.97 -2.41 -0.44
N ASP A 134 12.21 -2.65 -0.80
CA ASP A 134 13.06 -1.77 -1.60
C ASP A 134 13.78 -2.54 -2.72
N PRO A 135 14.37 -1.87 -3.71
CA PRO A 135 15.05 -2.52 -4.82
C PRO A 135 16.17 -3.49 -4.40
N PRO A 136 17.03 -3.18 -3.40
CA PRO A 136 18.02 -4.14 -2.91
C PRO A 136 17.41 -5.46 -2.39
N SER A 137 16.31 -5.39 -1.64
CA SER A 137 15.64 -6.60 -1.12
C SER A 137 15.02 -7.43 -2.24
N GLY A 138 14.38 -6.78 -3.22
CA GLY A 138 13.87 -7.47 -4.42
C GLY A 138 14.96 -8.15 -5.23
N ARG A 139 16.13 -7.49 -5.39
CA ARG A 139 17.31 -8.05 -6.05
C ARG A 139 17.83 -9.28 -5.32
N ALA A 140 17.98 -9.19 -4.00
CA ALA A 140 18.49 -10.31 -3.19
C ALA A 140 17.58 -11.55 -3.30
N ILE A 141 16.26 -11.35 -3.26
CA ILE A 141 15.29 -12.45 -3.43
C ILE A 141 15.40 -13.06 -4.84
N ARG A 142 15.45 -12.23 -5.89
CA ARG A 142 15.56 -12.74 -7.25
C ARG A 142 16.87 -13.49 -7.47
N GLU A 143 17.99 -12.98 -7.00
CA GLU A 143 19.28 -13.66 -7.05
C GLU A 143 19.23 -15.02 -6.34
N ALA A 144 18.53 -15.12 -5.20
CA ALA A 144 18.36 -16.38 -4.49
C ALA A 144 17.60 -17.42 -5.31
N VAL A 145 16.50 -17.04 -5.95
CA VAL A 145 15.66 -17.97 -6.74
C VAL A 145 16.19 -18.26 -8.14
N GLU A 146 17.19 -17.51 -8.62
CA GLU A 146 17.85 -17.71 -9.92
C GLU A 146 19.22 -18.38 -9.82
N ARG A 147 19.71 -18.73 -8.61
CA ARG A 147 21.01 -19.42 -8.44
C ARG A 147 21.07 -20.70 -9.27
N GLU A 148 22.21 -20.96 -9.87
CA GLU A 148 22.46 -22.24 -10.58
C GLU A 148 22.68 -23.38 -9.60
N ASP A 149 23.45 -23.10 -8.52
CA ASP A 149 23.71 -24.02 -7.41
C ASP A 149 22.96 -23.55 -6.18
N ASP A 150 22.47 -24.46 -5.37
CA ASP A 150 21.75 -24.21 -4.09
C ASP A 150 20.50 -23.30 -4.24
N ARG A 151 19.80 -23.40 -5.37
CA ARG A 151 18.52 -22.78 -5.59
C ARG A 151 17.47 -23.39 -4.64
N PRO A 152 16.69 -22.58 -3.90
CA PRO A 152 15.63 -23.12 -3.05
C PRO A 152 14.56 -23.84 -3.89
N GLU A 153 14.05 -24.95 -3.40
CA GLU A 153 12.92 -25.67 -4.01
C GLU A 153 11.61 -25.33 -3.27
N THR A 154 11.71 -24.98 -1.97
CA THR A 154 10.55 -24.72 -1.12
C THR A 154 10.71 -23.39 -0.38
N VAL A 155 9.66 -22.56 -0.45
CA VAL A 155 9.61 -21.22 0.17
C VAL A 155 8.48 -21.10 1.17
N GLY A 156 8.78 -20.58 2.37
CA GLY A 156 7.80 -20.14 3.34
C GLY A 156 7.53 -18.64 3.22
N ILE A 157 6.27 -18.25 3.20
CA ILE A 157 5.84 -16.85 3.25
C ILE A 157 5.10 -16.64 4.57
N VAL A 158 5.58 -15.73 5.40
CA VAL A 158 4.95 -15.38 6.67
C VAL A 158 4.12 -14.12 6.46
N GLY A 159 2.78 -14.28 6.53
CA GLY A 159 1.77 -13.25 6.29
C GLY A 159 1.02 -13.41 4.97
N GLY A 160 -0.30 -13.52 5.05
CA GLY A 160 -1.23 -13.65 3.91
C GLY A 160 -1.82 -12.29 3.45
N GLY A 161 -1.07 -11.19 3.62
CA GLY A 161 -1.44 -9.86 3.10
C GLY A 161 -1.13 -9.69 1.61
N TYR A 162 -1.20 -8.45 1.11
CA TYR A 162 -0.92 -8.12 -0.31
C TYR A 162 0.41 -8.69 -0.80
N ILE A 163 1.49 -8.37 -0.08
CA ILE A 163 2.85 -8.80 -0.43
C ILE A 163 2.95 -10.32 -0.42
N GLY A 164 2.36 -10.97 0.61
CA GLY A 164 2.40 -12.43 0.71
C GLY A 164 1.71 -13.12 -0.47
N ILE A 165 0.56 -12.60 -0.93
CA ILE A 165 -0.18 -13.14 -2.08
C ILE A 165 0.60 -12.93 -3.38
N GLU A 166 1.13 -11.72 -3.62
CA GLU A 166 1.92 -11.42 -4.82
C GLU A 166 3.22 -12.22 -4.87
N MET A 167 3.89 -12.40 -3.72
CA MET A 167 5.09 -13.24 -3.63
C MET A 167 4.78 -14.72 -3.81
N ALA A 168 3.61 -15.20 -3.33
CA ALA A 168 3.18 -16.59 -3.58
C ALA A 168 3.01 -16.84 -5.09
N GLU A 169 2.36 -15.92 -5.82
CA GLU A 169 2.27 -15.99 -7.28
C GLU A 169 3.65 -15.94 -7.94
N ALA A 170 4.52 -15.04 -7.46
CA ALA A 170 5.86 -14.88 -8.02
C ALA A 170 6.69 -16.16 -7.90
N PHE A 171 6.74 -16.77 -6.72
CA PHE A 171 7.49 -18.00 -6.49
C PHE A 171 6.89 -19.22 -7.20
N ARG A 172 5.55 -19.33 -7.27
CA ARG A 172 4.91 -20.36 -8.10
C ARG A 172 5.25 -20.17 -9.59
N GLY A 173 5.30 -18.92 -10.07
CA GLY A 173 5.76 -18.58 -11.42
C GLY A 173 7.20 -19.01 -11.69
N GLN A 174 8.04 -19.01 -10.69
CA GLN A 174 9.42 -19.51 -10.70
C GLN A 174 9.51 -21.05 -10.52
N GLY A 175 8.39 -21.74 -10.28
CA GLY A 175 8.31 -23.19 -10.14
C GLY A 175 8.70 -23.72 -8.76
N LEU A 176 8.68 -22.90 -7.72
CA LEU A 176 8.98 -23.28 -6.34
C LEU A 176 7.72 -23.84 -5.66
N ASP A 177 7.89 -24.72 -4.67
CA ASP A 177 6.82 -25.08 -3.75
C ASP A 177 6.65 -24.00 -2.70
N VAL A 178 5.38 -23.55 -2.48
CA VAL A 178 5.08 -22.37 -1.66
C VAL A 178 4.15 -22.71 -0.52
N HIS A 179 4.55 -22.31 0.70
CA HIS A 179 3.74 -22.35 1.92
C HIS A 179 3.48 -20.92 2.39
N VAL A 180 2.21 -20.56 2.56
CA VAL A 180 1.78 -19.27 3.16
C VAL A 180 1.29 -19.53 4.58
N PHE A 181 1.88 -18.86 5.56
CA PHE A 181 1.50 -18.93 6.98
C PHE A 181 0.77 -17.64 7.35
N GLU A 182 -0.50 -17.76 7.74
CA GLU A 182 -1.33 -16.65 8.17
C GLU A 182 -1.91 -16.94 9.57
N MET A 183 -1.64 -16.03 10.51
CA MET A 183 -2.11 -16.17 11.89
C MET A 183 -3.62 -15.94 12.04
N LEU A 184 -4.22 -15.19 11.11
CA LEU A 184 -5.65 -14.92 11.06
C LEU A 184 -6.43 -16.06 10.40
N PRO A 185 -7.75 -16.11 10.58
CA PRO A 185 -8.60 -17.12 9.93
C PRO A 185 -8.60 -17.06 8.40
N HIS A 186 -8.21 -15.92 7.82
CA HIS A 186 -8.26 -15.66 6.39
C HIS A 186 -7.07 -14.86 5.91
N VAL A 187 -6.63 -15.13 4.65
CA VAL A 187 -5.73 -14.22 3.93
C VAL A 187 -6.48 -12.93 3.57
N LEU A 188 -5.78 -11.85 3.25
CA LEU A 188 -6.36 -10.57 2.85
C LEU A 188 -7.51 -10.10 3.76
N ALA A 189 -7.40 -10.30 5.07
CA ALA A 189 -8.44 -9.99 6.04
C ALA A 189 -9.13 -8.62 5.85
N PRO A 190 -8.44 -7.52 5.45
CA PRO A 190 -9.09 -6.24 5.17
C PRO A 190 -10.07 -6.24 3.99
N PHE A 191 -10.10 -7.28 3.14
CA PHE A 191 -11.05 -7.41 2.02
C PHE A 191 -12.36 -8.08 2.41
N GLY A 192 -12.40 -8.73 3.59
CA GLY A 192 -13.54 -9.50 4.09
C GLY A 192 -13.62 -10.92 3.54
N ASP A 193 -14.35 -11.77 4.25
CA ASP A 193 -14.37 -13.23 4.08
C ASP A 193 -14.68 -13.67 2.64
N MET A 194 -15.64 -13.00 1.97
CA MET A 194 -16.02 -13.35 0.59
C MET A 194 -14.84 -13.29 -0.40
N VAL A 195 -13.98 -12.28 -0.26
CA VAL A 195 -12.80 -12.13 -1.12
C VAL A 195 -11.72 -13.09 -0.67
N ALA A 196 -11.54 -13.22 0.63
CA ALA A 196 -10.55 -14.12 1.22
C ALA A 196 -10.77 -15.57 0.80
N ASP A 197 -12.00 -16.09 0.94
CA ASP A 197 -12.38 -17.45 0.52
C ASP A 197 -12.02 -17.71 -0.95
N ALA A 198 -12.37 -16.78 -1.85
CA ALA A 198 -12.07 -16.92 -3.27
C ALA A 198 -10.56 -16.91 -3.57
N VAL A 199 -9.79 -16.05 -2.90
CA VAL A 199 -8.33 -15.97 -3.05
C VAL A 199 -7.65 -17.21 -2.47
N GLU A 200 -8.13 -17.73 -1.34
CA GLU A 200 -7.60 -18.96 -0.74
C GLU A 200 -7.80 -20.17 -1.65
N ASP A 201 -8.98 -20.26 -2.26
CA ASP A 201 -9.27 -21.33 -3.23
C ASP A 201 -8.35 -21.22 -4.45
N GLU A 202 -8.18 -20.03 -5.00
CA GLU A 202 -7.28 -19.74 -6.12
C GLU A 202 -5.82 -20.11 -5.79
N LEU A 203 -5.34 -19.74 -4.60
CA LEU A 203 -3.99 -20.11 -4.12
C LEU A 203 -3.80 -21.62 -4.10
N ARG A 204 -4.78 -22.37 -3.53
CA ARG A 204 -4.73 -23.84 -3.44
C ARG A 204 -4.81 -24.50 -4.83
N GLU A 205 -5.65 -23.98 -5.72
CA GLU A 205 -5.77 -24.47 -7.11
C GLU A 205 -4.47 -24.28 -7.89
N ASN A 206 -3.71 -23.23 -7.57
CA ASN A 206 -2.38 -22.98 -8.14
C ASN A 206 -1.22 -23.66 -7.38
N GLY A 207 -1.54 -24.57 -6.44
CA GLY A 207 -0.56 -25.41 -5.75
C GLY A 207 0.18 -24.71 -4.60
N VAL A 208 -0.39 -23.64 -4.03
CA VAL A 208 0.10 -23.01 -2.80
C VAL A 208 -0.51 -23.72 -1.60
N THR A 209 0.31 -24.11 -0.63
CA THR A 209 -0.14 -24.62 0.65
C THR A 209 -0.43 -23.44 1.60
N VAL A 210 -1.69 -23.28 2.00
CA VAL A 210 -2.12 -22.18 2.85
C VAL A 210 -2.41 -22.69 4.26
N HIS A 211 -1.64 -22.21 5.24
CA HIS A 211 -1.76 -22.49 6.67
C HIS A 211 -2.45 -21.29 7.35
N LEU A 212 -3.77 -21.43 7.60
CA LEU A 212 -4.58 -20.43 8.27
C LEU A 212 -4.63 -20.68 9.79
N ASN A 213 -4.92 -19.65 10.60
CA ASN A 213 -4.86 -19.70 12.07
C ASN A 213 -3.53 -20.26 12.55
N THR A 214 -2.45 -19.96 11.85
CA THR A 214 -1.13 -20.53 12.10
C THR A 214 -0.13 -19.42 12.41
N GLU A 215 0.17 -19.27 13.70
CA GLU A 215 1.19 -18.33 14.18
C GLU A 215 2.58 -18.94 14.01
N VAL A 216 3.48 -18.21 13.38
CA VAL A 216 4.89 -18.59 13.26
C VAL A 216 5.59 -18.27 14.58
N ALA A 217 6.21 -19.27 15.19
CA ALA A 217 6.94 -19.14 16.43
C ALA A 217 8.45 -18.87 16.23
N GLY A 218 8.98 -19.13 15.02
CA GLY A 218 10.38 -18.93 14.69
C GLY A 218 10.84 -19.77 13.51
N PHE A 219 12.14 -19.81 13.31
CA PHE A 219 12.80 -20.50 12.20
C PHE A 219 13.85 -21.49 12.75
N GLU A 220 14.04 -22.59 12.06
CA GLU A 220 15.04 -23.61 12.39
C GLU A 220 16.14 -23.61 11.33
N GLY A 221 17.37 -23.86 11.75
CA GLY A 221 18.56 -23.95 10.90
C GLY A 221 19.86 -23.82 11.72
N GLU A 222 21.00 -24.09 11.12
CA GLU A 222 22.32 -23.84 11.73
C GLU A 222 22.93 -22.53 11.15
N GLU A 223 23.05 -22.40 9.85
CA GLU A 223 23.51 -21.20 9.11
C GLU A 223 22.35 -20.60 8.32
N SER A 224 21.67 -21.41 7.50
CA SER A 224 20.52 -21.03 6.70
C SER A 224 19.25 -21.64 7.25
N VAL A 225 18.09 -21.07 6.92
CA VAL A 225 16.78 -21.59 7.32
C VAL A 225 16.54 -22.96 6.69
N THR A 226 15.98 -23.89 7.48
CA THR A 226 15.60 -25.23 7.04
C THR A 226 14.14 -25.57 7.36
N ALA A 227 13.48 -24.82 8.22
CA ALA A 227 12.06 -24.97 8.50
C ALA A 227 11.45 -23.69 9.11
N VAL A 228 10.16 -23.51 8.88
CA VAL A 228 9.29 -22.59 9.64
C VAL A 228 8.70 -23.39 10.79
N ARG A 229 8.90 -22.91 12.02
CA ARG A 229 8.36 -23.49 13.24
C ARG A 229 7.07 -22.78 13.64
N THR A 230 6.02 -23.55 13.82
CA THR A 230 4.74 -23.12 14.39
C THR A 230 4.56 -23.69 15.80
N GLU A 231 3.41 -23.44 16.44
CA GLU A 231 3.09 -24.11 17.73
C GLU A 231 2.94 -25.63 17.58
N ASP A 232 2.40 -26.09 16.46
CA ASP A 232 2.01 -27.48 16.26
C ASP A 232 3.06 -28.33 15.52
N GLU A 233 3.83 -27.73 14.59
CA GLU A 233 4.75 -28.45 13.72
C GLU A 233 5.90 -27.57 13.21
N SER A 234 6.90 -28.23 12.63
CA SER A 234 7.95 -27.58 11.82
C SER A 234 7.75 -27.96 10.36
N VAL A 235 7.56 -26.97 9.51
CA VAL A 235 7.36 -27.14 8.06
C VAL A 235 8.68 -26.89 7.35
N PRO A 236 9.26 -27.90 6.66
CA PRO A 236 10.52 -27.73 5.95
C PRO A 236 10.42 -26.68 4.84
N VAL A 237 11.36 -25.73 4.83
CA VAL A 237 11.53 -24.71 3.78
C VAL A 237 13.01 -24.36 3.65
N GLU A 238 13.43 -23.91 2.49
CA GLU A 238 14.82 -23.54 2.22
C GLU A 238 15.01 -22.03 2.09
N MET A 239 13.90 -21.29 2.05
CA MET A 239 13.87 -19.84 1.99
C MET A 239 12.61 -19.32 2.67
N VAL A 240 12.67 -18.13 3.25
CA VAL A 240 11.52 -17.46 3.87
C VAL A 240 11.42 -16.01 3.41
N VAL A 241 10.18 -15.55 3.16
CA VAL A 241 9.86 -14.12 3.02
C VAL A 241 8.91 -13.72 4.14
N VAL A 242 9.32 -12.74 4.94
CA VAL A 242 8.49 -12.16 6.02
C VAL A 242 7.74 -10.95 5.48
N GLY A 243 6.41 -11.07 5.38
CA GLY A 243 5.50 -10.05 4.82
C GLY A 243 4.32 -9.76 5.74
N VAL A 244 4.58 -9.51 7.03
CA VAL A 244 3.55 -9.29 8.07
C VAL A 244 3.08 -7.84 8.21
N GLY A 245 3.36 -7.01 7.23
CA GLY A 245 2.96 -5.61 7.15
C GLY A 245 4.12 -4.63 7.26
N VAL A 246 3.78 -3.35 7.33
CA VAL A 246 4.73 -2.24 7.40
C VAL A 246 4.42 -1.35 8.60
N ARG A 247 5.43 -0.64 9.08
CA ARG A 247 5.32 0.35 10.14
C ARG A 247 5.84 1.70 9.64
N ALA A 248 5.09 2.77 9.92
CA ALA A 248 5.48 4.14 9.61
C ALA A 248 6.85 4.48 10.21
N ASN A 249 7.71 5.13 9.44
CA ASN A 249 9.01 5.64 9.89
C ASN A 249 8.82 7.02 10.55
N SER A 250 8.17 7.05 11.71
CA SER A 250 7.83 8.25 12.48
C SER A 250 8.85 8.61 13.57
N ALA A 251 9.87 7.77 13.82
CA ALA A 251 10.82 7.95 14.91
C ALA A 251 11.57 9.30 14.83
N LEU A 252 12.05 9.68 13.63
CA LEU A 252 12.73 10.96 13.40
C LEU A 252 11.87 12.16 13.79
N ALA A 253 10.56 12.13 13.48
CA ALA A 253 9.60 13.15 13.86
C ALA A 253 9.34 13.16 15.38
N ALA A 254 9.13 11.98 15.96
CA ALA A 254 8.89 11.86 17.41
C ALA A 254 10.07 12.36 18.25
N GLU A 255 11.30 12.06 17.85
CA GLU A 255 12.53 12.54 18.50
C GLU A 255 12.68 14.07 18.41
N ALA A 256 12.15 14.68 17.35
CA ALA A 256 12.07 16.14 17.18
C ALA A 256 10.89 16.79 17.93
N GLY A 257 10.11 16.02 18.70
CA GLY A 257 8.93 16.52 19.43
C GLY A 257 7.70 16.75 18.56
N ILE A 258 7.66 16.24 17.33
CA ILE A 258 6.51 16.29 16.43
C ILE A 258 5.52 15.21 16.82
N GLU A 259 4.22 15.53 16.83
CA GLU A 259 3.16 14.63 17.25
C GLU A 259 3.04 13.43 16.32
N VAL A 260 2.96 12.25 16.94
CA VAL A 260 2.67 10.97 16.31
C VAL A 260 1.28 10.53 16.76
N GLY A 261 0.42 10.18 15.81
CA GLY A 261 -0.95 9.79 16.09
C GLY A 261 -1.09 8.37 16.65
N ASP A 262 -2.32 8.00 16.95
CA ASP A 262 -2.64 6.68 17.53
C ASP A 262 -2.31 5.51 16.58
N THR A 263 -2.21 5.77 15.28
CA THR A 263 -1.81 4.77 14.25
C THR A 263 -0.32 4.47 14.26
N GLY A 264 0.48 5.28 14.97
CA GLY A 264 1.94 5.24 14.96
C GLY A 264 2.58 6.01 13.81
N ALA A 265 1.79 6.63 12.93
CA ALA A 265 2.26 7.53 11.88
C ALA A 265 2.25 9.00 12.35
N ILE A 266 2.92 9.89 11.63
CA ILE A 266 3.00 11.31 11.97
C ILE A 266 1.61 11.94 11.79
N ALA A 267 1.10 12.59 12.84
CA ALA A 267 -0.17 13.30 12.79
C ALA A 267 -0.07 14.54 11.89
N THR A 268 -1.06 14.71 11.00
CA THR A 268 -1.13 15.84 10.07
C THR A 268 -2.53 16.44 9.97
N ASP A 269 -2.59 17.71 9.62
CA ASP A 269 -3.84 18.36 9.24
C ASP A 269 -4.21 18.08 7.76
N GLU A 270 -5.35 18.63 7.30
CA GLU A 270 -5.82 18.47 5.91
C GLU A 270 -4.85 19.00 4.83
N TYR A 271 -3.84 19.79 5.21
CA TYR A 271 -2.79 20.30 4.32
C TYR A 271 -1.46 19.56 4.46
N GLY A 272 -1.41 18.52 5.27
CA GLY A 272 -0.19 17.75 5.58
C GLY A 272 0.74 18.46 6.55
N ARG A 273 0.27 19.48 7.31
CA ARG A 273 1.07 20.18 8.33
C ARG A 273 1.12 19.33 9.59
N THR A 274 2.29 19.29 10.20
CA THR A 274 2.50 18.63 11.49
C THR A 274 2.22 19.57 12.66
N SER A 275 2.46 19.11 13.88
CA SER A 275 2.39 19.97 15.09
C SER A 275 3.52 21.02 15.18
N ALA A 276 4.58 20.89 14.37
CA ALA A 276 5.67 21.85 14.29
C ALA A 276 5.43 22.87 13.17
N GLU A 277 5.76 24.16 13.42
CA GLU A 277 5.61 25.22 12.43
C GLU A 277 6.51 24.96 11.22
N ASP A 278 5.97 25.17 10.01
CA ASP A 278 6.68 25.00 8.73
C ASP A 278 7.20 23.59 8.43
N VAL A 279 6.73 22.58 9.20
CA VAL A 279 7.03 21.17 9.00
C VAL A 279 5.79 20.40 8.53
N PHE A 280 5.96 19.66 7.45
CA PHE A 280 4.96 18.84 6.79
C PHE A 280 5.34 17.36 6.84
N ALA A 281 4.35 16.47 6.73
CA ALA A 281 4.59 15.04 6.54
C ALA A 281 3.66 14.46 5.48
N ALA A 282 4.13 13.47 4.72
CA ALA A 282 3.34 12.79 3.70
C ALA A 282 3.91 11.42 3.32
N GLY A 283 3.05 10.59 2.76
CA GLY A 283 3.35 9.23 2.36
C GLY A 283 3.17 8.26 3.53
N ASP A 284 3.83 7.11 3.45
CA ASP A 284 3.61 6.00 4.37
C ASP A 284 4.10 6.28 5.81
N CYS A 285 4.71 7.43 6.06
CA CYS A 285 5.08 7.88 7.41
C CYS A 285 4.01 8.76 8.09
N ALA A 286 2.95 9.16 7.38
CA ALA A 286 1.96 10.12 7.85
C ALA A 286 0.53 9.57 7.83
N GLU A 287 -0.32 10.09 8.74
CA GLU A 287 -1.76 9.87 8.74
C GLU A 287 -2.47 10.72 7.68
N ALA A 288 -3.67 10.28 7.30
CA ALA A 288 -4.63 11.08 6.54
C ALA A 288 -6.06 10.73 6.99
N ASP A 289 -6.98 11.70 6.91
CA ASP A 289 -8.37 11.48 7.29
C ASP A 289 -9.05 10.45 6.37
N HIS A 290 -9.76 9.48 6.95
CA HIS A 290 -10.51 8.50 6.18
C HIS A 290 -11.83 9.11 5.67
N VAL A 291 -12.12 8.98 4.37
CA VAL A 291 -13.25 9.65 3.69
C VAL A 291 -14.63 9.31 4.28
N VAL A 292 -14.79 8.14 4.91
CA VAL A 292 -16.05 7.69 5.48
C VAL A 292 -16.21 8.11 6.93
N THR A 293 -15.17 7.96 7.76
CA THR A 293 -15.21 8.25 9.19
C THR A 293 -14.88 9.70 9.52
N GLY A 294 -14.07 10.36 8.69
CA GLY A 294 -13.47 11.65 9.00
C GLY A 294 -12.36 11.59 10.07
N GLU A 295 -12.01 10.40 10.54
CA GLU A 295 -10.97 10.18 11.54
C GLU A 295 -9.61 9.88 10.88
N PRO A 296 -8.49 10.21 11.54
CA PRO A 296 -7.16 9.84 11.06
C PRO A 296 -7.03 8.33 10.86
N ASP A 297 -6.39 7.94 9.76
CA ASP A 297 -6.10 6.54 9.42
C ASP A 297 -4.72 6.45 8.76
N HIS A 298 -4.12 5.28 8.83
CA HIS A 298 -2.84 4.99 8.19
C HIS A 298 -3.02 3.91 7.13
N VAL A 299 -2.98 4.33 5.87
CA VAL A 299 -3.11 3.42 4.72
C VAL A 299 -1.95 3.68 3.77
N PRO A 300 -0.85 2.90 3.89
CA PRO A 300 0.37 3.09 3.09
C PRO A 300 0.14 2.63 1.65
N LEU A 301 -0.18 3.57 0.77
CA LEU A 301 -0.44 3.34 -0.66
C LEU A 301 0.23 4.42 -1.52
N ALA A 302 0.85 4.01 -2.63
CA ALA A 302 1.62 4.87 -3.51
C ALA A 302 0.82 6.08 -4.06
N LEU A 303 -0.47 5.91 -4.40
CA LEU A 303 -1.30 7.02 -4.87
C LEU A 303 -1.53 8.06 -3.77
N THR A 304 -1.77 7.61 -2.53
CA THR A 304 -1.93 8.49 -1.36
C THR A 304 -0.67 9.32 -1.14
N ALA A 305 0.49 8.68 -1.15
CA ALA A 305 1.79 9.33 -1.02
C ALA A 305 2.03 10.39 -2.13
N ASN A 306 1.85 10.02 -3.39
CA ASN A 306 2.03 10.92 -4.54
C ASN A 306 1.08 12.12 -4.49
N ARG A 307 -0.19 11.89 -4.13
CA ARG A 307 -1.23 12.92 -4.07
C ARG A 307 -0.94 13.93 -2.96
N ALA A 308 -0.59 13.44 -1.76
CA ALA A 308 -0.24 14.27 -0.62
C ALA A 308 1.03 15.09 -0.89
N GLY A 309 2.11 14.46 -1.39
CA GLY A 309 3.33 15.16 -1.76
C GLY A 309 3.07 16.28 -2.78
N ARG A 310 2.27 16.00 -3.82
CA ARG A 310 1.90 17.00 -4.81
C ARG A 310 1.11 18.18 -4.21
N ALA A 311 0.21 17.93 -3.25
CA ALA A 311 -0.55 18.98 -2.58
C ALA A 311 0.37 19.85 -1.70
N ILE A 312 1.27 19.22 -0.93
CA ILE A 312 2.25 19.93 -0.10
C ILE A 312 3.18 20.77 -0.97
N GLY A 313 3.66 20.26 -2.12
CA GLY A 313 4.48 21.03 -3.05
C GLY A 313 3.80 22.29 -3.60
N ARG A 314 2.46 22.36 -3.62
CA ARG A 314 1.69 23.58 -3.90
C ARG A 314 1.60 24.46 -2.66
N THR A 315 1.30 23.86 -1.53
CA THR A 315 1.10 24.59 -0.26
C THR A 315 2.34 25.37 0.14
N VAL A 316 3.54 24.78 0.03
CA VAL A 316 4.81 25.44 0.38
C VAL A 316 5.17 26.59 -0.58
N THR A 317 4.57 26.63 -1.77
CA THR A 317 4.74 27.72 -2.75
C THR A 317 3.64 28.79 -2.69
N GLY A 318 2.84 28.81 -1.61
CA GLY A 318 1.82 29.83 -1.35
C GLY A 318 0.45 29.56 -1.98
N ASP A 319 0.18 28.32 -2.45
CA ASP A 319 -1.11 27.86 -2.97
C ASP A 319 -1.65 26.73 -2.07
N PRO A 320 -2.25 27.05 -0.89
CA PRO A 320 -2.71 26.06 0.06
C PRO A 320 -3.67 25.04 -0.59
N THR A 321 -3.25 23.79 -0.66
CA THR A 321 -3.98 22.71 -1.33
C THR A 321 -4.13 21.56 -0.37
N PRO A 322 -5.36 21.13 -0.06
CA PRO A 322 -5.58 19.96 0.78
C PRO A 322 -4.97 18.69 0.16
N THR A 323 -4.41 17.82 1.00
CA THR A 323 -3.89 16.50 0.61
C THR A 323 -5.03 15.57 0.18
N GLY A 324 -6.22 15.83 0.72
CA GLY A 324 -7.46 15.10 0.51
C GLY A 324 -7.55 13.81 1.36
N PRO A 325 -8.76 13.43 1.76
CA PRO A 325 -8.97 12.22 2.54
C PRO A 325 -8.64 10.97 1.74
N ILE A 326 -8.57 9.83 2.43
CA ILE A 326 -8.29 8.52 1.85
C ILE A 326 -9.50 7.58 1.99
N ALA A 327 -9.75 6.77 0.97
CA ALA A 327 -10.77 5.72 1.01
C ALA A 327 -10.17 4.33 1.30
N GLY A 328 -8.85 4.23 1.39
CA GLY A 328 -8.18 2.94 1.51
C GLY A 328 -8.46 2.01 0.33
N THR A 329 -8.66 2.58 -0.88
CA THR A 329 -8.91 1.79 -2.08
C THR A 329 -7.67 1.00 -2.45
N ALA A 330 -7.80 -0.31 -2.46
CA ALA A 330 -6.71 -1.23 -2.72
C ALA A 330 -7.16 -2.36 -3.64
N VAL A 331 -6.25 -2.78 -4.49
CA VAL A 331 -6.44 -3.91 -5.41
C VAL A 331 -5.23 -4.83 -5.35
N VAL A 332 -5.45 -6.11 -5.57
CA VAL A 332 -4.40 -7.12 -5.66
C VAL A 332 -4.78 -8.14 -6.73
N LYS A 333 -3.78 -8.65 -7.40
CA LYS A 333 -3.89 -9.79 -8.31
C LYS A 333 -3.47 -11.06 -7.56
N ALA A 334 -4.27 -12.11 -7.67
CA ALA A 334 -3.94 -13.43 -7.17
C ALA A 334 -4.15 -14.42 -8.33
N PHE A 335 -3.09 -14.78 -9.04
CA PHE A 335 -3.12 -15.59 -10.25
C PHE A 335 -4.12 -15.06 -11.30
N ASP A 336 -5.24 -15.71 -11.49
CA ASP A 336 -6.25 -15.29 -12.46
C ASP A 336 -7.33 -14.37 -11.84
N LEU A 337 -7.30 -14.14 -10.51
CA LEU A 337 -8.26 -13.29 -9.83
C LEU A 337 -7.77 -11.85 -9.67
N GLU A 338 -8.70 -10.91 -9.87
CA GLU A 338 -8.64 -9.53 -9.41
C GLU A 338 -9.43 -9.43 -8.09
N ALA A 339 -8.83 -8.90 -7.04
CA ALA A 339 -9.49 -8.57 -5.80
C ALA A 339 -9.39 -7.06 -5.53
N GLY A 340 -10.47 -6.44 -5.05
CA GLY A 340 -10.51 -5.01 -4.79
C GLY A 340 -11.35 -4.68 -3.57
N ARG A 341 -10.95 -3.63 -2.81
CA ARG A 341 -11.71 -3.05 -1.72
C ARG A 341 -11.63 -1.54 -1.70
N THR A 342 -12.63 -0.89 -1.10
CA THR A 342 -12.63 0.55 -0.83
C THR A 342 -13.54 0.87 0.35
N GLY A 343 -13.20 1.88 1.14
CA GLY A 343 -13.96 2.28 2.32
C GLY A 343 -13.93 1.24 3.43
N ILE A 344 -15.00 1.17 4.19
CA ILE A 344 -15.18 0.25 5.31
C ILE A 344 -15.95 -0.98 4.83
N VAL A 345 -15.28 -2.11 4.74
CA VAL A 345 -15.85 -3.40 4.36
C VAL A 345 -16.34 -4.18 5.59
N ASP A 346 -15.59 -4.07 6.69
CA ASP A 346 -15.87 -4.75 7.96
C ASP A 346 -17.01 -4.04 8.74
N GLU A 347 -18.06 -4.80 9.08
CA GLU A 347 -19.21 -4.25 9.82
C GLU A 347 -18.88 -3.88 11.27
N GLN A 348 -17.91 -4.57 11.90
CA GLN A 348 -17.52 -4.23 13.26
C GLN A 348 -16.81 -2.87 13.26
N ARG A 349 -15.87 -2.66 12.34
CA ARG A 349 -15.20 -1.35 12.14
C ARG A 349 -16.23 -0.25 11.85
N ALA A 350 -17.25 -0.54 11.04
CA ALA A 350 -18.32 0.43 10.78
C ALA A 350 -19.10 0.80 12.06
N ARG A 351 -19.42 -0.18 12.91
CA ARG A 351 -20.08 0.06 14.21
C ARG A 351 -19.20 0.85 15.17
N GLU A 352 -17.91 0.54 15.23
CA GLU A 352 -16.92 1.28 16.04
C GLU A 352 -16.81 2.75 15.60
N ALA A 353 -16.98 3.02 14.30
CA ALA A 353 -17.03 4.35 13.72
C ALA A 353 -18.42 5.03 13.88
N GLY A 354 -19.39 4.40 14.57
CA GLY A 354 -20.68 4.98 14.90
C GLY A 354 -21.79 4.79 13.84
N PHE A 355 -21.56 3.94 12.83
CA PHE A 355 -22.57 3.59 11.82
C PHE A 355 -23.39 2.37 12.23
N ASP A 356 -24.57 2.22 11.63
CA ASP A 356 -25.39 1.00 11.71
C ASP A 356 -25.29 0.23 10.36
N PRO A 357 -24.30 -0.66 10.19
CA PRO A 357 -24.00 -1.26 8.91
C PRO A 357 -25.01 -2.32 8.48
N VAL A 358 -25.45 -2.22 7.24
CA VAL A 358 -26.20 -3.24 6.50
C VAL A 358 -25.38 -3.60 5.25
N SER A 359 -25.21 -4.90 5.01
CA SER A 359 -24.42 -5.37 3.87
C SER A 359 -25.24 -6.26 2.94
N ALA A 360 -24.96 -6.17 1.66
CA ALA A 360 -25.47 -7.06 0.62
C ALA A 360 -24.34 -7.70 -0.15
N THR A 361 -24.41 -9.01 -0.37
CA THR A 361 -23.49 -9.75 -1.23
C THR A 361 -24.24 -10.28 -2.43
N ILE A 362 -23.69 -10.11 -3.62
CA ILE A 362 -24.23 -10.60 -4.88
C ILE A 362 -23.17 -11.32 -5.69
N THR A 363 -23.62 -12.18 -6.60
CA THR A 363 -22.80 -12.67 -7.71
C THR A 363 -23.43 -12.20 -9.01
N SER A 364 -22.64 -11.58 -9.87
CA SER A 364 -23.04 -11.10 -11.20
C SER A 364 -22.04 -11.61 -12.25
N LYS A 365 -22.13 -11.10 -13.48
CA LYS A 365 -21.21 -11.44 -14.57
C LYS A 365 -20.39 -10.21 -14.97
N SER A 366 -19.15 -10.47 -15.37
CA SER A 366 -18.24 -9.44 -15.91
C SER A 366 -18.74 -8.85 -17.24
N ARG A 367 -19.49 -9.63 -18.04
CA ARG A 367 -20.01 -9.29 -19.38
C ARG A 367 -21.50 -9.59 -19.49
N ALA A 368 -22.14 -9.09 -20.55
CA ALA A 368 -23.53 -9.42 -20.83
C ALA A 368 -23.71 -10.93 -20.98
N GLY A 369 -24.78 -11.51 -20.39
CA GLY A 369 -24.96 -12.95 -20.29
C GLY A 369 -25.05 -13.73 -21.61
N TYR A 370 -25.33 -13.01 -22.72
CA TYR A 370 -25.33 -13.54 -24.09
C TYR A 370 -24.00 -13.34 -24.82
N TYR A 371 -23.05 -12.59 -24.24
CA TYR A 371 -21.72 -12.41 -24.81
C TYR A 371 -20.75 -13.45 -24.26
N PRO A 372 -19.91 -14.09 -25.12
CA PRO A 372 -19.04 -15.17 -24.68
C PRO A 372 -17.89 -14.70 -23.79
N GLY A 373 -17.37 -15.60 -22.96
CA GLY A 373 -16.15 -15.39 -22.15
C GLY A 373 -16.35 -14.50 -20.91
N GLY A 374 -17.58 -14.31 -20.44
CA GLY A 374 -17.82 -13.60 -19.18
C GLY A 374 -17.67 -14.53 -17.98
N SER A 375 -16.97 -14.04 -16.94
CA SER A 375 -16.73 -14.71 -15.67
C SER A 375 -17.60 -14.17 -14.53
N PRO A 376 -17.75 -14.87 -13.42
CA PRO A 376 -18.41 -14.36 -12.23
C PRO A 376 -17.65 -13.18 -11.62
N ILE A 377 -18.40 -12.20 -11.08
CA ILE A 377 -17.91 -11.18 -10.17
C ILE A 377 -18.76 -11.24 -8.90
N GLN A 378 -18.12 -11.39 -7.77
CA GLN A 378 -18.75 -11.26 -6.45
C GLN A 378 -18.51 -9.88 -5.90
N ILE A 379 -19.55 -9.27 -5.34
CA ILE A 379 -19.50 -7.94 -4.72
C ILE A 379 -20.22 -7.99 -3.37
N ARG A 380 -19.53 -7.54 -2.33
CA ARG A 380 -20.15 -7.15 -1.06
C ARG A 380 -20.12 -5.62 -0.97
N MET A 381 -21.27 -5.01 -0.71
CA MET A 381 -21.42 -3.56 -0.50
C MET A 381 -22.08 -3.33 0.85
N THR A 382 -21.57 -2.34 1.59
CA THR A 382 -22.04 -1.98 2.93
C THR A 382 -22.54 -0.53 2.93
N ALA A 383 -23.67 -0.27 3.58
CA ALA A 383 -24.21 1.06 3.81
C ALA A 383 -24.66 1.23 5.27
N ASP A 384 -24.82 2.48 5.69
CA ASP A 384 -25.42 2.83 6.97
C ASP A 384 -26.94 2.75 6.89
N ALA A 385 -27.58 1.99 7.79
CA ALA A 385 -29.04 1.81 7.82
C ALA A 385 -29.79 3.12 8.06
N GLY A 386 -29.22 4.04 8.85
CA GLY A 386 -29.87 5.28 9.21
C GLY A 386 -29.97 6.29 8.07
N THR A 387 -28.96 6.33 7.20
CA THR A 387 -28.82 7.35 6.14
C THR A 387 -28.85 6.77 4.73
N GLY A 388 -28.63 5.46 4.57
CA GLY A 388 -28.41 4.80 3.30
C GLY A 388 -27.02 5.07 2.68
N ARG A 389 -26.15 5.89 3.32
CA ARG A 389 -24.81 6.24 2.82
C ARG A 389 -23.99 4.98 2.61
N VAL A 390 -23.38 4.84 1.44
CA VAL A 390 -22.45 3.75 1.17
C VAL A 390 -21.18 3.95 1.99
N LEU A 391 -20.77 2.93 2.73
CA LEU A 391 -19.61 2.93 3.61
C LEU A 391 -18.41 2.25 2.97
N GLY A 392 -18.64 1.27 2.08
CA GLY A 392 -17.55 0.56 1.40
C GLY A 392 -18.04 -0.61 0.57
N ALA A 393 -17.09 -1.22 -0.13
CA ALA A 393 -17.32 -2.45 -0.87
C ALA A 393 -16.03 -3.26 -1.02
N SER A 394 -16.22 -4.58 -1.22
CA SER A 394 -15.18 -5.48 -1.72
C SER A 394 -15.69 -6.29 -2.90
N MET A 395 -14.77 -6.67 -3.78
CA MET A 395 -15.08 -7.37 -5.02
C MET A 395 -14.00 -8.39 -5.34
N VAL A 396 -14.39 -9.50 -5.98
CA VAL A 396 -13.47 -10.50 -6.51
C VAL A 396 -14.03 -11.12 -7.78
N GLY A 397 -13.15 -11.44 -8.72
CA GLY A 397 -13.47 -12.09 -10.00
C GLY A 397 -12.28 -12.06 -10.95
N GLU A 398 -12.38 -12.74 -12.10
CA GLU A 398 -11.27 -12.85 -13.06
C GLU A 398 -11.06 -11.59 -13.91
N GLU A 399 -12.08 -10.75 -14.08
CA GLU A 399 -11.96 -9.55 -14.91
C GLU A 399 -12.90 -8.41 -14.47
N GLY A 400 -12.41 -7.18 -14.55
CA GLY A 400 -13.18 -5.96 -14.42
C GLY A 400 -13.56 -5.60 -12.99
N VAL A 401 -12.92 -6.18 -11.99
CA VAL A 401 -13.07 -5.86 -10.58
C VAL A 401 -12.39 -4.53 -10.28
N THR A 402 -11.13 -4.40 -10.66
CA THR A 402 -10.27 -3.26 -10.31
C THR A 402 -10.79 -1.91 -10.81
N LYS A 403 -11.52 -1.88 -11.95
CA LYS A 403 -12.14 -0.66 -12.46
C LYS A 403 -13.56 -0.40 -11.92
N ARG A 404 -14.24 -1.43 -11.43
CA ARG A 404 -15.54 -1.26 -10.76
C ARG A 404 -15.40 -0.77 -9.34
N ILE A 405 -14.36 -1.16 -8.62
CA ILE A 405 -14.10 -0.65 -7.27
C ILE A 405 -13.84 0.87 -7.28
N ASP A 406 -13.23 1.42 -8.34
CA ASP A 406 -13.05 2.86 -8.54
C ASP A 406 -14.39 3.63 -8.59
N THR A 407 -15.46 3.00 -9.09
CA THR A 407 -16.81 3.59 -9.09
C THR A 407 -17.33 3.75 -7.66
N VAL A 408 -17.13 2.73 -6.82
CA VAL A 408 -17.52 2.81 -5.40
C VAL A 408 -16.65 3.81 -4.65
N ALA A 409 -15.33 3.82 -4.89
CA ALA A 409 -14.45 4.83 -4.33
C ALA A 409 -14.93 6.26 -4.66
N THR A 410 -15.33 6.51 -5.91
CA THR A 410 -15.92 7.80 -6.32
C THR A 410 -17.21 8.11 -5.58
N ALA A 411 -18.08 7.11 -5.37
CA ALA A 411 -19.31 7.26 -4.59
C ALA A 411 -19.04 7.62 -3.12
N LEU A 412 -17.99 7.06 -2.50
CA LEU A 412 -17.58 7.40 -1.14
C LEU A 412 -17.16 8.87 -1.02
N TYR A 413 -16.36 9.39 -1.97
CA TYR A 413 -15.95 10.80 -2.00
C TYR A 413 -17.13 11.75 -2.25
N ALA A 414 -18.18 11.29 -2.95
CA ALA A 414 -19.38 12.04 -3.20
C ALA A 414 -20.45 11.83 -2.10
N GLU A 415 -20.16 11.06 -1.05
CA GLU A 415 -21.07 10.71 0.05
C GLU A 415 -22.40 10.14 -0.43
N MET A 416 -22.39 9.38 -1.52
CA MET A 416 -23.60 8.84 -2.15
C MET A 416 -24.27 7.78 -1.26
N ASP A 417 -25.59 7.80 -1.25
CA ASP A 417 -26.39 6.72 -0.71
C ASP A 417 -26.57 5.57 -1.72
N ALA A 418 -27.03 4.41 -1.25
CA ALA A 418 -27.20 3.24 -2.09
C ALA A 418 -28.21 3.45 -3.23
N THR A 419 -29.23 4.31 -3.04
CA THR A 419 -30.19 4.67 -4.09
C THR A 419 -29.52 5.47 -5.19
N GLN A 420 -28.70 6.45 -4.84
CA GLN A 420 -27.94 7.24 -5.82
C GLN A 420 -26.97 6.37 -6.61
N VAL A 421 -26.31 5.40 -5.95
CA VAL A 421 -25.41 4.44 -6.64
C VAL A 421 -26.21 3.52 -7.58
N GLU A 422 -27.38 3.02 -7.18
CA GLU A 422 -28.25 2.18 -8.03
C GLU A 422 -28.60 2.86 -9.36
N TYR A 423 -28.81 4.20 -9.34
CA TYR A 423 -29.24 4.96 -10.51
C TYR A 423 -28.12 5.68 -11.25
N LEU A 424 -26.84 5.34 -11.02
CA LEU A 424 -25.75 5.88 -11.82
C LEU A 424 -25.88 5.45 -13.28
N ASP A 425 -25.63 6.39 -14.19
CA ASP A 425 -25.56 6.13 -15.63
C ASP A 425 -24.18 5.60 -16.01
N LEU A 426 -23.94 4.31 -15.73
CA LEU A 426 -22.68 3.64 -16.03
C LEU A 426 -22.65 3.14 -17.47
N SER A 427 -21.45 3.05 -18.05
CA SER A 427 -21.24 2.62 -19.43
C SER A 427 -21.68 1.16 -19.64
N TYR A 428 -22.35 0.91 -20.78
CA TYR A 428 -22.76 -0.41 -21.18
C TYR A 428 -22.31 -0.75 -22.61
N ALA A 429 -21.71 -1.90 -22.76
CA ALA A 429 -21.66 -2.64 -24.03
C ALA A 429 -21.43 -4.14 -23.72
N PRO A 430 -21.96 -5.06 -24.53
CA PRO A 430 -21.93 -6.51 -24.24
C PRO A 430 -20.55 -7.08 -23.88
N PRO A 431 -19.43 -6.65 -24.50
CA PRO A 431 -18.09 -7.15 -24.16
C PRO A 431 -17.54 -6.67 -22.80
N PHE A 432 -18.08 -5.57 -22.24
CA PHE A 432 -17.51 -4.87 -21.07
C PHE A 432 -18.38 -4.92 -19.82
N GLY A 433 -19.66 -5.27 -19.97
CA GLY A 433 -20.56 -5.37 -18.82
C GLY A 433 -21.97 -5.80 -19.23
N PRO A 434 -22.79 -6.27 -18.27
CA PRO A 434 -24.23 -6.39 -18.45
C PRO A 434 -24.91 -5.02 -18.43
N THR A 435 -26.16 -4.92 -18.91
CA THR A 435 -26.96 -3.68 -18.87
C THR A 435 -27.07 -3.11 -17.44
N TRP A 436 -27.27 -3.98 -16.46
CA TRP A 436 -27.15 -3.67 -15.05
C TRP A 436 -25.76 -4.05 -14.58
N ASP A 437 -24.87 -3.06 -14.50
CA ASP A 437 -23.52 -3.29 -13.99
C ASP A 437 -23.56 -3.95 -12.61
N PRO A 438 -22.62 -4.85 -12.29
CA PRO A 438 -22.52 -5.47 -10.97
C PRO A 438 -22.60 -4.49 -9.79
N VAL A 439 -22.03 -3.27 -9.91
CA VAL A 439 -22.11 -2.22 -8.88
C VAL A 439 -23.56 -1.75 -8.67
N LEU A 440 -24.30 -1.48 -9.77
CA LEU A 440 -25.69 -1.09 -9.70
C LEU A 440 -26.56 -2.20 -9.11
N THR A 441 -26.28 -3.45 -9.46
CA THR A 441 -26.98 -4.63 -8.96
C THR A 441 -26.75 -4.80 -7.45
N ALA A 442 -25.52 -4.60 -6.98
CA ALA A 442 -25.20 -4.66 -5.54
C ALA A 442 -25.93 -3.57 -4.77
N ALA A 443 -25.91 -2.33 -5.25
CA ALA A 443 -26.64 -1.20 -4.66
C ALA A 443 -28.15 -1.45 -4.61
N LYS A 444 -28.74 -2.00 -5.68
CA LYS A 444 -30.16 -2.37 -5.72
C LYS A 444 -30.55 -3.40 -4.66
N VAL A 445 -29.74 -4.46 -4.51
CA VAL A 445 -29.99 -5.50 -3.49
C VAL A 445 -29.83 -4.92 -2.08
N LEU A 446 -28.84 -4.04 -1.90
CA LEU A 446 -28.60 -3.32 -0.65
C LEU A 446 -29.81 -2.43 -0.29
N ASN A 447 -30.35 -1.67 -1.25
CA ASN A 447 -31.56 -0.86 -1.05
C ASN A 447 -32.74 -1.70 -0.58
N GLY A 448 -32.97 -2.88 -1.18
CA GLY A 448 -34.02 -3.80 -0.72
C GLY A 448 -33.87 -4.22 0.74
N LYS A 449 -32.63 -4.37 1.24
CA LYS A 449 -32.36 -4.69 2.66
C LYS A 449 -32.50 -3.49 3.59
N LEU A 450 -32.26 -2.28 3.10
CA LEU A 450 -32.44 -1.04 3.88
C LEU A 450 -33.93 -0.68 4.08
N GLU A 451 -34.82 -1.20 3.23
CA GLU A 451 -36.26 -1.01 3.32
C GLU A 451 -36.96 -2.01 4.26
N GLU A 452 -36.30 -3.12 4.64
CA GLU A 452 -36.82 -4.15 5.58
C GLU A 452 -36.66 -3.73 7.04
#